data_82b0d1cc628c27e32c9273af10fa0b6a
#
_entry.id   82b0d1cc628c27e32c9273af10fa0b6a
#
_cell.length_a   1.000
_cell.length_b   1.000
_cell.length_c   1.000
_cell.angle_alpha   90.00
_cell.angle_beta   90.00
_cell.angle_gamma   90.00
#
_symmetry.space_group_name_H-M   'P 1'
#
loop_
_entity.id
_entity.type
_entity.pdbx_description
1 polymer ?
#
loop_
_entity_poly.entity_id
_entity_poly.type
_entity_poly.pdbx_seq_one_letter_code
_entity_poly.pdbx_strand_id
1 'polypeptide(L)'
;MNRRLKKVGEPARLAGGEERRYYWRGWKLAYRVAGEPQAPPVLLVHGVYAGASSYEFRKNFLELAEDFRVYALDLLGCGLSERPRRRYGPEDVAAQVEDFAREEIGVQTHLISSSLSAALVVPAAVRSPRLFKKLVLICPTGLGGSLDQPSGRLGEAIYNLFRAPVLGDSLYHAIVSRRGIRYYLGSMAYHDPKFITEDLVEDYYRTSHQPGAKYFPAAFVSGKLNLGLEDRWSRVPHKSFIAWGQEARTTPVSRAQQFTRKNPRAELKVFRDAALLPHDERAETFNEETKKFLLGNARVKTAS
;
A
#
# COMPACT_ATOMS: atom_id res chain seq x y z
N MET A 1 -37.23 16.44 -6.84
CA MET A 1 -36.37 17.38 -6.07
C MET A 1 -34.93 16.93 -6.23
N ASN A 2 -34.24 17.42 -7.29
CA ASN A 2 -32.88 17.04 -7.65
C ASN A 2 -31.90 17.74 -6.70
N ARG A 3 -31.47 17.07 -5.63
CA ARG A 3 -30.21 17.43 -4.96
C ARG A 3 -29.07 17.11 -5.91
N ARG A 4 -28.53 18.13 -6.60
CA ARG A 4 -27.23 18.05 -7.26
C ARG A 4 -26.23 17.59 -6.19
N LEU A 5 -25.82 16.32 -6.24
CA LEU A 5 -24.67 15.83 -5.50
C LEU A 5 -23.52 16.79 -5.86
N LYS A 6 -22.99 17.53 -4.89
CA LYS A 6 -21.78 18.33 -5.08
C LYS A 6 -20.75 17.38 -5.66
N LYS A 7 -20.20 17.70 -6.84
CA LYS A 7 -19.12 16.92 -7.44
C LYS A 7 -18.01 16.81 -6.42
N VAL A 8 -17.75 15.60 -5.96
CA VAL A 8 -16.58 15.32 -5.13
C VAL A 8 -15.37 15.65 -6.00
N GLY A 9 -14.41 16.41 -5.47
CA GLY A 9 -13.20 16.77 -6.20
C GLY A 9 -12.42 15.52 -6.68
N GLU A 10 -11.42 15.73 -7.52
CA GLU A 10 -10.56 14.62 -7.98
C GLU A 10 -9.79 13.99 -6.82
N PRO A 11 -9.42 12.69 -6.94
CA PRO A 11 -8.54 12.04 -5.99
C PRO A 11 -7.21 12.77 -5.84
N ALA A 12 -6.59 12.63 -4.65
CA ALA A 12 -5.24 13.12 -4.43
C ALA A 12 -4.24 12.52 -5.42
N ARG A 13 -3.27 13.32 -5.84
CA ARG A 13 -2.22 12.93 -6.79
C ARG A 13 -0.85 13.18 -6.19
N LEU A 14 0.08 12.30 -6.48
CA LEU A 14 1.50 12.57 -6.22
C LEU A 14 1.94 13.82 -6.97
N ALA A 15 2.77 14.64 -6.34
CA ALA A 15 3.45 15.74 -7.01
C ALA A 15 4.56 15.22 -7.92
N GLY A 16 4.82 15.89 -9.02
CA GLY A 16 5.89 15.56 -9.97
C GLY A 16 5.68 14.24 -10.72
N GLY A 17 6.67 13.90 -11.54
CA GLY A 17 6.62 12.70 -12.38
C GLY A 17 5.55 12.78 -13.48
N GLU A 18 5.48 11.73 -14.26
CA GLU A 18 4.53 11.55 -15.36
C GLU A 18 3.41 10.61 -14.93
N GLU A 19 2.15 10.97 -15.20
CA GLU A 19 0.99 10.10 -14.99
C GLU A 19 0.78 9.24 -16.23
N ARG A 20 0.72 7.92 -16.03
CA ARG A 20 0.55 6.92 -17.08
C ARG A 20 -0.59 5.97 -16.78
N ARG A 21 -0.94 5.15 -17.76
CA ARG A 21 -1.98 4.12 -17.69
C ARG A 21 -1.44 2.78 -18.17
N TYR A 22 -1.80 1.74 -17.44
CA TYR A 22 -1.54 0.34 -17.76
C TYR A 22 -2.88 -0.40 -17.83
N TYR A 23 -3.06 -1.31 -18.77
CA TYR A 23 -4.29 -2.09 -18.91
C TYR A 23 -4.07 -3.51 -18.39
N TRP A 24 -4.57 -3.75 -17.19
CA TRP A 24 -4.50 -5.06 -16.57
C TRP A 24 -5.81 -5.81 -16.76
N ARG A 25 -5.79 -6.91 -17.53
CA ARG A 25 -6.98 -7.75 -17.83
C ARG A 25 -8.21 -6.93 -18.23
N GLY A 26 -7.99 -5.92 -19.06
CA GLY A 26 -9.04 -5.03 -19.58
C GLY A 26 -9.42 -3.87 -18.66
N TRP A 27 -8.90 -3.79 -17.41
CA TRP A 27 -9.10 -2.67 -16.50
C TRP A 27 -7.96 -1.67 -16.57
N LYS A 28 -8.28 -0.40 -16.54
CA LYS A 28 -7.29 0.67 -16.58
C LYS A 28 -6.75 0.94 -15.18
N LEU A 29 -5.45 0.70 -14.99
CA LEU A 29 -4.71 1.08 -13.80
C LEU A 29 -3.96 2.38 -14.05
N ALA A 30 -3.93 3.26 -13.03
CA ALA A 30 -3.13 4.47 -13.04
C ALA A 30 -1.81 4.22 -12.31
N TYR A 31 -0.76 4.85 -12.78
CA TYR A 31 0.50 4.92 -12.05
C TYR A 31 1.22 6.22 -12.36
N ARG A 32 2.15 6.60 -11.51
CA ARG A 32 3.10 7.69 -11.76
C ARG A 32 4.51 7.15 -11.86
N VAL A 33 5.31 7.79 -12.71
CA VAL A 33 6.71 7.43 -12.89
C VAL A 33 7.59 8.68 -12.83
N ALA A 34 8.71 8.60 -12.09
CA ALA A 34 9.71 9.65 -11.97
C ALA A 34 11.13 9.05 -11.91
N GLY A 35 12.13 9.89 -12.04
CA GLY A 35 13.54 9.51 -12.04
C GLY A 35 14.07 9.21 -13.43
N GLU A 36 15.38 9.03 -13.54
CA GLU A 36 16.06 8.78 -14.80
C GLU A 36 15.64 7.43 -15.42
N PRO A 37 15.35 7.36 -16.74
CA PRO A 37 14.87 6.14 -17.38
C PRO A 37 15.81 4.93 -17.21
N GLN A 38 17.12 5.17 -17.12
CA GLN A 38 18.14 4.12 -16.98
C GLN A 38 18.49 3.79 -15.52
N ALA A 39 17.92 4.52 -14.56
CA ALA A 39 18.13 4.24 -13.15
C ALA A 39 17.45 2.91 -12.75
N PRO A 40 17.95 2.19 -11.72
CA PRO A 40 17.35 0.95 -11.26
C PRO A 40 15.86 1.15 -10.90
N PRO A 41 14.95 0.30 -11.37
CA PRO A 41 13.52 0.49 -11.13
C PRO A 41 13.11 0.11 -9.70
N VAL A 42 12.16 0.88 -9.17
CA VAL A 42 11.48 0.65 -7.89
C VAL A 42 9.98 0.75 -8.10
N LEU A 43 9.24 -0.27 -7.69
CA LEU A 43 7.77 -0.29 -7.69
C LEU A 43 7.25 -0.01 -6.28
N LEU A 44 6.43 1.03 -6.13
CA LEU A 44 5.72 1.38 -4.90
C LEU A 44 4.29 0.86 -4.96
N VAL A 45 3.88 0.11 -3.93
CA VAL A 45 2.53 -0.45 -3.78
C VAL A 45 1.96 -0.03 -2.43
N HIS A 46 0.96 0.84 -2.48
CA HIS A 46 0.31 1.42 -1.29
C HIS A 46 -0.43 0.38 -0.44
N GLY A 47 -0.73 0.73 0.80
CA GLY A 47 -1.52 -0.09 1.72
C GLY A 47 -2.98 -0.22 1.32
N VAL A 48 -3.76 -0.99 2.11
CA VAL A 48 -5.19 -1.23 1.88
C VAL A 48 -6.02 -0.54 2.95
N TYR A 49 -6.72 0.51 2.56
CA TYR A 49 -7.66 1.26 3.40
C TYR A 49 -8.65 2.05 2.52
N ALA A 50 -9.66 2.66 3.14
CA ALA A 50 -10.57 3.52 2.40
C ALA A 50 -9.88 4.82 1.99
N GLY A 51 -9.85 5.11 0.69
CA GLY A 51 -9.10 6.24 0.13
C GLY A 51 -7.63 5.93 -0.18
N ALA A 52 -7.24 4.66 -0.13
CA ALA A 52 -5.89 4.22 -0.49
C ALA A 52 -5.51 4.62 -1.93
N SER A 53 -4.28 5.04 -2.10
CA SER A 53 -3.67 5.37 -3.39
C SER A 53 -2.16 5.50 -3.25
N SER A 54 -1.46 5.62 -4.36
CA SER A 54 -0.03 5.92 -4.43
C SER A 54 0.35 7.21 -3.69
N TYR A 55 -0.61 8.11 -3.41
CA TYR A 55 -0.42 9.32 -2.60
C TYR A 55 0.11 9.03 -1.18
N GLU A 56 -0.03 7.81 -0.70
CA GLU A 56 0.62 7.34 0.52
C GLU A 56 2.13 7.60 0.52
N PHE A 57 2.77 7.49 -0.65
CA PHE A 57 4.21 7.71 -0.83
C PHE A 57 4.61 9.14 -1.20
N ARG A 58 3.78 10.15 -0.89
CA ARG A 58 4.02 11.56 -1.28
C ARG A 58 5.33 12.15 -0.78
N LYS A 59 5.88 11.63 0.33
CA LYS A 59 7.18 12.05 0.90
C LYS A 59 8.36 11.17 0.46
N ASN A 60 8.11 10.15 -0.34
CA ASN A 60 9.11 9.17 -0.74
C ASN A 60 9.33 9.16 -2.26
N PHE A 61 8.27 9.42 -3.02
CA PHE A 61 8.25 9.24 -4.47
C PHE A 61 9.34 10.02 -5.20
N LEU A 62 9.41 11.35 -5.00
CA LEU A 62 10.43 12.18 -5.65
C LEU A 62 11.81 12.02 -5.03
N GLU A 63 11.87 11.83 -3.72
CA GLU A 63 13.10 11.58 -3.00
C GLU A 63 13.81 10.30 -3.48
N LEU A 64 13.05 9.21 -3.66
CA LEU A 64 13.58 7.99 -4.25
C LEU A 64 13.90 8.14 -5.73
N ALA A 65 13.21 9.03 -6.44
CA ALA A 65 13.42 9.27 -7.86
C ALA A 65 14.75 9.96 -8.19
N GLU A 66 15.48 10.46 -7.19
CA GLU A 66 16.85 10.97 -7.37
C GLU A 66 17.84 9.86 -7.74
N ASP A 67 17.62 8.63 -7.24
CA ASP A 67 18.53 7.49 -7.43
C ASP A 67 17.91 6.35 -8.24
N PHE A 68 16.58 6.34 -8.40
CA PHE A 68 15.81 5.23 -8.98
C PHE A 68 14.80 5.70 -10.03
N ARG A 69 14.43 4.80 -10.93
CA ARG A 69 13.24 4.94 -11.75
C ARG A 69 12.03 4.44 -10.95
N VAL A 70 11.25 5.35 -10.36
CA VAL A 70 10.20 5.02 -9.40
C VAL A 70 8.84 4.94 -10.09
N TYR A 71 8.17 3.82 -9.92
CA TYR A 71 6.80 3.56 -10.38
C TYR A 71 5.88 3.49 -9.17
N ALA A 72 4.91 4.38 -9.06
CA ALA A 72 3.92 4.40 -7.98
C ALA A 72 2.56 3.97 -8.53
N LEU A 73 2.17 2.72 -8.27
CA LEU A 73 0.97 2.08 -8.81
C LEU A 73 -0.24 2.36 -7.92
N ASP A 74 -1.34 2.78 -8.51
CA ASP A 74 -2.67 2.71 -7.90
C ASP A 74 -3.29 1.34 -8.22
N LEU A 75 -3.53 0.53 -7.18
CA LEU A 75 -4.17 -0.78 -7.35
C LEU A 75 -5.61 -0.65 -7.90
N LEU A 76 -6.09 -1.67 -8.58
CA LEU A 76 -7.48 -1.72 -9.06
C LEU A 76 -8.46 -1.52 -7.90
N GLY A 77 -9.34 -0.55 -8.02
CA GLY A 77 -10.25 -0.15 -6.95
C GLY A 77 -9.78 1.05 -6.12
N CYS A 78 -8.56 1.55 -6.36
CA CYS A 78 -7.90 2.60 -5.58
C CYS A 78 -7.46 3.79 -6.45
N GLY A 79 -7.16 4.91 -5.80
CA GLY A 79 -6.54 6.09 -6.38
C GLY A 79 -7.20 6.56 -7.68
N LEU A 80 -6.44 6.67 -8.74
CA LEU A 80 -6.88 7.05 -10.08
C LEU A 80 -7.18 5.84 -10.99
N SER A 81 -7.00 4.61 -10.49
CA SER A 81 -7.35 3.37 -11.20
C SER A 81 -8.86 3.16 -11.26
N GLU A 82 -9.31 2.35 -12.21
CA GLU A 82 -10.72 1.95 -12.30
C GLU A 82 -11.19 1.23 -11.04
N ARG A 83 -12.48 1.40 -10.71
CA ARG A 83 -13.12 0.84 -9.51
C ARG A 83 -14.32 -0.04 -9.87
N PRO A 84 -14.08 -1.17 -10.54
CA PRO A 84 -15.19 -2.02 -10.99
C PRO A 84 -15.93 -2.65 -9.80
N ARG A 85 -17.24 -2.83 -10.00
CA ARG A 85 -18.08 -3.61 -9.09
C ARG A 85 -17.81 -5.10 -9.27
N ARG A 86 -16.72 -5.58 -8.65
CA ARG A 86 -16.33 -6.98 -8.70
C ARG A 86 -16.03 -7.52 -7.31
N ARG A 87 -15.76 -8.81 -7.20
CA ARG A 87 -15.13 -9.41 -6.01
C ARG A 87 -13.64 -9.18 -6.09
N TYR A 88 -13.05 -8.79 -4.97
CA TYR A 88 -11.60 -8.62 -4.80
C TYR A 88 -11.09 -9.67 -3.83
N GLY A 89 -9.92 -10.22 -4.13
CA GLY A 89 -9.23 -11.21 -3.31
C GLY A 89 -7.73 -10.95 -3.21
N PRO A 90 -7.03 -11.69 -2.35
CA PRO A 90 -5.58 -11.54 -2.16
C PRO A 90 -4.78 -11.71 -3.46
N GLU A 91 -5.19 -12.66 -4.29
CA GLU A 91 -4.52 -12.95 -5.56
C GLU A 91 -4.63 -11.82 -6.59
N ASP A 92 -5.68 -10.99 -6.50
CA ASP A 92 -5.79 -9.83 -7.40
C ASP A 92 -4.63 -8.84 -7.21
N VAL A 93 -4.21 -8.59 -5.97
CA VAL A 93 -3.08 -7.68 -5.68
C VAL A 93 -1.77 -8.31 -6.12
N ALA A 94 -1.53 -9.57 -5.78
CA ALA A 94 -0.32 -10.29 -6.21
C ALA A 94 -0.19 -10.31 -7.73
N ALA A 95 -1.28 -10.63 -8.46
CA ALA A 95 -1.28 -10.69 -9.91
C ALA A 95 -1.09 -9.30 -10.56
N GLN A 96 -1.73 -8.25 -10.05
CA GLN A 96 -1.52 -6.89 -10.56
C GLN A 96 -0.06 -6.46 -10.46
N VAL A 97 0.58 -6.71 -9.30
CA VAL A 97 1.98 -6.34 -9.07
C VAL A 97 2.92 -7.16 -9.94
N GLU A 98 2.65 -8.46 -10.08
CA GLU A 98 3.44 -9.36 -10.92
C GLU A 98 3.35 -9.01 -12.40
N ASP A 99 2.12 -8.83 -12.91
CA ASP A 99 1.87 -8.52 -14.31
C ASP A 99 2.39 -7.12 -14.65
N PHE A 100 2.21 -6.11 -13.77
CA PHE A 100 2.77 -4.78 -13.93
C PHE A 100 4.30 -4.79 -13.98
N ALA A 101 4.96 -5.52 -13.09
CA ALA A 101 6.42 -5.64 -13.10
C ALA A 101 6.94 -6.31 -14.37
N ARG A 102 6.20 -7.31 -14.87
CA ARG A 102 6.58 -8.07 -16.09
C ARG A 102 6.35 -7.27 -17.37
N GLU A 103 5.18 -6.66 -17.50
CA GLU A 103 4.70 -6.10 -18.77
C GLU A 103 5.04 -4.62 -18.92
N GLU A 104 4.96 -3.83 -17.83
CA GLU A 104 5.15 -2.38 -17.87
C GLU A 104 6.58 -1.97 -17.51
N ILE A 105 7.18 -2.60 -16.47
CA ILE A 105 8.56 -2.31 -16.10
C ILE A 105 9.54 -3.12 -16.98
N GLY A 106 9.26 -4.41 -17.22
CA GLY A 106 9.95 -5.28 -18.17
C GLY A 106 11.36 -5.73 -17.75
N VAL A 107 11.88 -5.24 -16.62
CA VAL A 107 13.19 -5.60 -16.06
C VAL A 107 13.08 -5.87 -14.57
N GLN A 108 14.09 -6.51 -13.98
CA GLN A 108 14.10 -6.81 -12.56
C GLN A 108 14.00 -5.52 -11.72
N THR A 109 12.97 -5.43 -10.87
CA THR A 109 12.65 -4.24 -10.08
C THR A 109 12.78 -4.46 -8.57
N HIS A 110 13.06 -3.41 -7.82
CA HIS A 110 12.85 -3.40 -6.38
C HIS A 110 11.36 -3.19 -6.08
N LEU A 111 10.87 -3.75 -4.98
CA LEU A 111 9.48 -3.64 -4.58
C LEU A 111 9.37 -3.06 -3.16
N ILE A 112 8.65 -1.96 -3.03
CA ILE A 112 8.29 -1.35 -1.73
C ILE A 112 6.78 -1.47 -1.56
N SER A 113 6.33 -2.08 -0.48
CA SER A 113 4.89 -2.27 -0.24
C SER A 113 4.54 -2.06 1.23
N SER A 114 3.33 -1.54 1.48
CA SER A 114 2.88 -1.10 2.80
C SER A 114 1.73 -1.95 3.35
N SER A 115 1.75 -2.17 4.67
CA SER A 115 0.64 -2.73 5.45
C SER A 115 0.16 -4.09 4.91
N LEU A 116 -1.15 -4.24 4.70
CA LEU A 116 -1.73 -5.49 4.14
C LEU A 116 -1.19 -5.79 2.74
N SER A 117 -0.99 -4.79 1.89
CA SER A 117 -0.40 -5.01 0.56
C SER A 117 0.99 -5.62 0.65
N ALA A 118 1.77 -5.31 1.70
CA ALA A 118 3.08 -5.93 1.92
C ALA A 118 2.99 -7.46 2.13
N ALA A 119 1.89 -7.95 2.70
CA ALA A 119 1.62 -9.39 2.73
C ALA A 119 1.12 -9.90 1.37
N LEU A 120 0.25 -9.14 0.71
CA LEU A 120 -0.40 -9.55 -0.54
C LEU A 120 0.56 -9.64 -1.73
N VAL A 121 1.71 -8.96 -1.71
CA VAL A 121 2.73 -9.06 -2.77
C VAL A 121 3.68 -10.26 -2.61
N VAL A 122 3.72 -10.89 -1.41
CA VAL A 122 4.60 -12.03 -1.15
C VAL A 122 4.36 -13.22 -2.09
N PRO A 123 3.11 -13.61 -2.42
CA PRO A 123 2.87 -14.67 -3.41
C PRO A 123 3.52 -14.39 -4.76
N ALA A 124 3.48 -13.14 -5.25
CA ALA A 124 4.15 -12.75 -6.50
C ALA A 124 5.67 -12.90 -6.40
N ALA A 125 6.26 -12.45 -5.29
CA ALA A 125 7.69 -12.56 -5.05
C ALA A 125 8.18 -14.03 -4.98
N VAL A 126 7.37 -14.93 -4.44
CA VAL A 126 7.68 -16.37 -4.40
C VAL A 126 7.49 -17.04 -5.77
N ARG A 127 6.41 -16.69 -6.49
CA ARG A 127 6.06 -17.31 -7.78
C ARG A 127 6.96 -16.85 -8.92
N SER A 128 7.33 -15.59 -8.93
CA SER A 128 8.12 -14.95 -9.99
C SER A 128 9.38 -14.25 -9.43
N PRO A 129 10.32 -15.01 -8.83
CA PRO A 129 11.45 -14.42 -8.11
C PRO A 129 12.40 -13.61 -9.01
N ARG A 130 12.40 -13.86 -10.30
CA ARG A 130 13.25 -13.13 -11.26
C ARG A 130 12.76 -11.72 -11.56
N LEU A 131 11.49 -11.41 -11.27
CA LEU A 131 10.94 -10.07 -11.47
C LEU A 131 11.39 -9.08 -10.39
N PHE A 132 11.70 -9.59 -9.18
CA PHE A 132 12.01 -8.73 -8.05
C PHE A 132 13.47 -8.89 -7.61
N LYS A 133 14.12 -7.78 -7.21
CA LYS A 133 15.51 -7.74 -6.78
C LYS A 133 15.65 -7.75 -5.26
N LYS A 134 15.04 -6.77 -4.61
CA LYS A 134 14.97 -6.64 -3.14
C LYS A 134 13.56 -6.19 -2.76
N LEU A 135 13.13 -6.51 -1.55
CA LEU A 135 11.81 -6.13 -1.01
C LEU A 135 11.98 -5.16 0.16
N VAL A 136 11.15 -4.13 0.23
CA VAL A 136 10.95 -3.27 1.40
C VAL A 136 9.50 -3.41 1.82
N LEU A 137 9.26 -3.96 3.00
CA LEU A 137 7.93 -4.22 3.53
C LEU A 137 7.69 -3.33 4.75
N ILE A 138 6.68 -2.47 4.68
CA ILE A 138 6.36 -1.49 5.70
C ILE A 138 5.22 -2.00 6.56
N CYS A 139 5.46 -2.22 7.85
CA CYS A 139 4.48 -2.76 8.80
C CYS A 139 3.65 -3.91 8.22
N PRO A 140 4.29 -4.95 7.63
CA PRO A 140 3.56 -6.03 6.97
C PRO A 140 2.65 -6.79 7.94
N THR A 141 1.52 -7.29 7.43
CA THR A 141 0.65 -8.27 8.09
C THR A 141 1.01 -9.70 7.66
N GLY A 142 0.27 -10.70 8.14
CA GLY A 142 0.37 -12.07 7.65
C GLY A 142 1.15 -13.03 8.53
N LEU A 143 1.77 -12.56 9.64
CA LEU A 143 2.42 -13.41 10.63
C LEU A 143 1.92 -13.10 12.04
N GLY A 144 1.15 -14.01 12.62
CA GLY A 144 0.72 -13.96 14.03
C GLY A 144 -0.37 -12.93 14.32
N GLY A 145 -1.25 -12.63 13.38
CA GLY A 145 -2.31 -11.64 13.53
C GLY A 145 -3.71 -12.08 13.10
N SER A 146 -4.69 -11.28 13.48
CA SER A 146 -6.09 -11.48 13.06
C SER A 146 -6.31 -11.33 11.54
N LEU A 147 -5.39 -10.64 10.85
CA LEU A 147 -5.41 -10.47 9.40
C LEU A 147 -4.75 -11.62 8.63
N ASP A 148 -4.37 -12.70 9.31
CA ASP A 148 -3.69 -13.84 8.70
C ASP A 148 -4.67 -14.89 8.19
N GLN A 149 -5.90 -14.90 8.70
CA GLN A 149 -6.91 -15.88 8.34
C GLN A 149 -8.00 -15.27 7.44
N PRO A 150 -8.35 -15.92 6.34
CA PRO A 150 -9.52 -15.53 5.55
C PRO A 150 -10.77 -15.55 6.41
N SER A 151 -11.64 -14.57 6.19
CA SER A 151 -12.89 -14.49 6.93
C SER A 151 -13.85 -15.62 6.56
N GLY A 152 -14.52 -16.17 7.58
CA GLY A 152 -15.58 -17.17 7.42
C GLY A 152 -16.93 -16.56 6.97
N ARG A 153 -18.04 -17.23 7.36
CA ARG A 153 -19.42 -16.83 7.01
C ARG A 153 -19.78 -15.40 7.44
N LEU A 154 -19.28 -14.95 8.59
CA LEU A 154 -19.51 -13.59 9.08
C LEU A 154 -18.87 -12.56 8.13
N GLY A 155 -17.64 -12.79 7.69
CA GLY A 155 -16.98 -11.92 6.71
C GLY A 155 -17.73 -11.88 5.38
N GLU A 156 -18.31 -13.01 4.91
CA GLU A 156 -19.16 -13.00 3.71
C GLU A 156 -20.41 -12.13 3.90
N ALA A 157 -21.06 -12.22 5.06
CA ALA A 157 -22.22 -11.38 5.38
C ALA A 157 -21.85 -9.87 5.40
N ILE A 158 -20.73 -9.52 6.06
CA ILE A 158 -20.20 -8.14 6.08
C ILE A 158 -19.87 -7.67 4.65
N TYR A 159 -19.23 -8.51 3.85
CA TYR A 159 -18.88 -8.18 2.47
C TYR A 159 -20.12 -7.88 1.62
N ASN A 160 -21.16 -8.71 1.75
CA ASN A 160 -22.41 -8.54 1.02
C ASN A 160 -23.16 -7.28 1.51
N LEU A 161 -23.14 -6.99 2.81
CA LEU A 161 -23.72 -5.78 3.38
C LEU A 161 -23.08 -4.51 2.76
N PHE A 162 -21.76 -4.41 2.73
CA PHE A 162 -21.07 -3.26 2.12
C PHE A 162 -21.34 -3.12 0.62
N ARG A 163 -21.59 -4.23 -0.08
CA ARG A 163 -21.89 -4.22 -1.52
C ARG A 163 -23.35 -3.95 -1.82
N ALA A 164 -24.22 -4.05 -0.84
CA ALA A 164 -25.65 -3.78 -1.00
C ALA A 164 -25.88 -2.33 -1.46
N PRO A 165 -26.80 -2.10 -2.42
CA PRO A 165 -27.23 -0.76 -2.77
C PRO A 165 -27.82 -0.04 -1.58
N VAL A 166 -27.74 1.27 -1.54
CA VAL A 166 -28.30 2.19 -0.52
C VAL A 166 -27.73 1.93 0.89
N LEU A 167 -27.98 0.75 1.48
CA LEU A 167 -27.54 0.45 2.84
C LEU A 167 -26.00 0.38 2.93
N GLY A 168 -25.36 -0.34 2.03
CA GLY A 168 -23.91 -0.42 1.95
C GLY A 168 -23.26 0.92 1.61
N ASP A 169 -23.89 1.72 0.75
CA ASP A 169 -23.42 3.06 0.44
C ASP A 169 -23.52 3.98 1.66
N SER A 170 -24.64 3.95 2.40
CA SER A 170 -24.84 4.75 3.61
C SER A 170 -23.82 4.38 4.69
N LEU A 171 -23.61 3.08 4.93
CA LEU A 171 -22.64 2.59 5.90
C LEU A 171 -21.21 2.99 5.51
N TYR A 172 -20.86 2.79 4.25
CA TYR A 172 -19.54 3.17 3.73
C TYR A 172 -19.29 4.68 3.89
N HIS A 173 -20.22 5.53 3.46
CA HIS A 173 -20.09 6.98 3.57
C HIS A 173 -20.05 7.49 5.02
N ALA A 174 -20.69 6.80 5.95
CA ALA A 174 -20.54 7.10 7.38
C ALA A 174 -19.11 6.87 7.87
N ILE A 175 -18.52 5.72 7.50
CA ILE A 175 -17.14 5.35 7.87
C ILE A 175 -16.13 6.30 7.23
N VAL A 176 -16.29 6.64 5.94
CA VAL A 176 -15.37 7.52 5.20
C VAL A 176 -15.76 9.00 5.28
N SER A 177 -16.60 9.38 6.25
CA SER A 177 -16.82 10.80 6.57
C SER A 177 -15.51 11.45 7.03
N ARG A 178 -15.37 12.77 6.92
CA ARG A 178 -14.17 13.48 7.40
C ARG A 178 -13.85 13.17 8.87
N ARG A 179 -14.88 13.01 9.71
CA ARG A 179 -14.72 12.58 11.11
C ARG A 179 -14.21 11.14 11.22
N GLY A 180 -14.78 10.22 10.44
CA GLY A 180 -14.36 8.82 10.40
C GLY A 180 -12.93 8.67 9.89
N ILE A 181 -12.55 9.40 8.85
CA ILE A 181 -11.18 9.44 8.33
C ILE A 181 -10.22 9.96 9.39
N ARG A 182 -10.52 11.09 10.03
CA ARG A 182 -9.69 11.66 11.10
C ARG A 182 -9.53 10.69 12.27
N TYR A 183 -10.61 10.02 12.67
CA TYR A 183 -10.57 8.98 13.69
C TYR A 183 -9.65 7.81 13.29
N TYR A 184 -9.80 7.29 12.06
CA TYR A 184 -8.93 6.21 11.55
C TYR A 184 -7.45 6.63 11.53
N LEU A 185 -7.14 7.80 10.98
CA LEU A 185 -5.79 8.30 10.91
C LEU A 185 -5.17 8.46 12.30
N GLY A 186 -5.90 9.04 13.27
CA GLY A 186 -5.37 9.27 14.62
C GLY A 186 -5.34 8.04 15.51
N SER A 187 -6.27 7.08 15.32
CA SER A 187 -6.32 5.90 16.17
C SER A 187 -5.49 4.74 15.64
N MET A 188 -5.25 4.65 14.33
CA MET A 188 -4.64 3.47 13.71
C MET A 188 -3.41 3.77 12.86
N ALA A 189 -3.39 4.89 12.11
CA ALA A 189 -2.37 5.11 11.09
C ALA A 189 -1.17 5.92 11.59
N TYR A 190 -1.40 7.01 12.32
CA TYR A 190 -0.35 7.92 12.79
C TYR A 190 -0.15 7.85 14.32
N HIS A 191 1.10 7.99 14.74
CA HIS A 191 1.45 8.21 16.13
C HIS A 191 1.26 9.67 16.53
N ASP A 192 1.81 10.59 15.74
CA ASP A 192 1.78 12.03 16.01
C ASP A 192 0.62 12.70 15.24
N PRO A 193 -0.38 13.27 15.96
CA PRO A 193 -1.53 13.94 15.35
C PRO A 193 -1.20 15.10 14.41
N LYS A 194 0.00 15.70 14.51
CA LYS A 194 0.41 16.82 13.64
C LYS A 194 0.44 16.45 12.15
N PHE A 195 0.61 15.15 11.83
CA PHE A 195 0.57 14.66 10.46
C PHE A 195 -0.85 14.58 9.87
N ILE A 196 -1.90 14.69 10.73
CA ILE A 196 -3.30 14.61 10.33
C ILE A 196 -3.82 16.01 9.98
N THR A 197 -3.31 16.58 8.90
CA THR A 197 -3.73 17.90 8.42
C THR A 197 -5.13 17.86 7.78
N GLU A 198 -5.79 19.02 7.70
CA GLU A 198 -7.08 19.13 7.01
C GLU A 198 -6.96 18.71 5.54
N ASP A 199 -5.87 19.08 4.86
CA ASP A 199 -5.61 18.72 3.47
C ASP A 199 -5.50 17.20 3.32
N LEU A 200 -4.78 16.52 4.22
CA LEU A 200 -4.68 15.06 4.21
C LEU A 200 -6.06 14.41 4.38
N VAL A 201 -6.86 14.88 5.32
CA VAL A 201 -8.24 14.38 5.53
C VAL A 201 -9.11 14.61 4.30
N GLU A 202 -8.98 15.77 3.65
CA GLU A 202 -9.72 16.08 2.43
C GLU A 202 -9.27 15.22 1.24
N ASP A 203 -7.99 14.93 1.12
CA ASP A 203 -7.44 14.05 0.08
C ASP A 203 -7.98 12.61 0.22
N TYR A 204 -7.99 12.08 1.44
CA TYR A 204 -8.62 10.78 1.73
C TYR A 204 -10.13 10.80 1.47
N TYR A 205 -10.80 11.90 1.86
CA TYR A 205 -12.23 12.07 1.61
C TYR A 205 -12.54 12.05 0.12
N ARG A 206 -11.85 12.85 -0.68
CA ARG A 206 -12.04 12.90 -2.14
C ARG A 206 -11.79 11.55 -2.79
N THR A 207 -10.71 10.86 -2.41
CA THR A 207 -10.36 9.55 -2.98
C THR A 207 -11.39 8.48 -2.59
N SER A 208 -11.84 8.45 -1.33
CA SER A 208 -12.83 7.47 -0.85
C SER A 208 -14.26 7.71 -1.35
N HIS A 209 -14.56 8.90 -1.87
CA HIS A 209 -15.91 9.25 -2.38
C HIS A 209 -16.03 9.16 -3.90
N GLN A 210 -15.02 8.62 -4.57
CA GLN A 210 -15.12 8.35 -6.02
C GLN A 210 -16.11 7.23 -6.33
N PRO A 211 -16.77 7.24 -7.49
CA PRO A 211 -17.64 6.15 -7.91
C PRO A 211 -16.92 4.79 -7.81
N GLY A 212 -17.55 3.81 -7.15
CA GLY A 212 -17.01 2.47 -6.97
C GLY A 212 -15.96 2.30 -5.85
N ALA A 213 -15.57 3.37 -5.15
CA ALA A 213 -14.51 3.36 -4.14
C ALA A 213 -14.79 2.41 -2.95
N LYS A 214 -16.03 1.99 -2.73
CA LYS A 214 -16.40 1.10 -1.61
C LYS A 214 -16.02 -0.37 -1.84
N TYR A 215 -15.86 -0.82 -3.09
CA TYR A 215 -15.79 -2.26 -3.38
C TYR A 215 -14.49 -2.92 -2.93
N PHE A 216 -13.35 -2.27 -3.09
CA PHE A 216 -12.06 -2.77 -2.61
C PHE A 216 -11.95 -2.70 -1.07
N PRO A 217 -12.25 -1.55 -0.40
CA PRO A 217 -12.30 -1.51 1.06
C PRO A 217 -13.31 -2.47 1.69
N ALA A 218 -14.43 -2.78 1.03
CA ALA A 218 -15.37 -3.80 1.50
C ALA A 218 -14.70 -5.18 1.64
N ALA A 219 -13.83 -5.54 0.70
CA ALA A 219 -13.06 -6.79 0.79
C ALA A 219 -12.05 -6.76 1.95
N PHE A 220 -11.46 -5.60 2.25
CA PHE A 220 -10.58 -5.42 3.41
C PHE A 220 -11.34 -5.56 4.73
N VAL A 221 -12.38 -4.75 4.95
CA VAL A 221 -13.14 -4.73 6.20
C VAL A 221 -13.79 -6.07 6.51
N SER A 222 -14.18 -6.81 5.48
CA SER A 222 -14.75 -8.16 5.62
C SER A 222 -13.72 -9.27 5.80
N GLY A 223 -12.41 -8.97 5.78
CA GLY A 223 -11.34 -9.95 5.89
C GLY A 223 -11.15 -10.83 4.65
N LYS A 224 -11.76 -10.48 3.50
CA LYS A 224 -11.56 -11.21 2.24
C LYS A 224 -10.16 -11.05 1.64
N LEU A 225 -9.43 -10.03 2.06
CA LEU A 225 -8.04 -9.80 1.67
C LEU A 225 -7.03 -10.37 2.67
N ASN A 226 -7.50 -10.94 3.78
CA ASN A 226 -6.59 -11.54 4.78
C ASN A 226 -5.78 -12.67 4.17
N LEU A 227 -4.49 -12.69 4.46
CA LEU A 227 -3.55 -13.67 3.94
C LEU A 227 -2.48 -14.04 4.97
N GLY A 228 -2.42 -15.30 5.35
CA GLY A 228 -1.33 -15.85 6.16
C GLY A 228 -0.07 -16.09 5.33
N LEU A 229 1.06 -15.75 5.91
CA LEU A 229 2.38 -15.88 5.28
C LEU A 229 3.24 -17.00 5.86
N GLU A 230 2.71 -17.80 6.81
CA GLU A 230 3.48 -18.78 7.58
C GLU A 230 4.40 -19.65 6.70
N ASP A 231 3.86 -20.25 5.64
CA ASP A 231 4.60 -21.13 4.73
C ASP A 231 5.22 -20.41 3.55
N ARG A 232 4.82 -19.16 3.28
CA ARG A 232 5.27 -18.42 2.10
C ARG A 232 6.47 -17.54 2.39
N TRP A 233 6.50 -16.90 3.57
CA TRP A 233 7.54 -15.93 3.90
C TRP A 233 8.94 -16.56 3.97
N SER A 234 9.08 -17.76 4.54
CA SER A 234 10.35 -18.50 4.57
C SER A 234 10.89 -18.85 3.17
N ARG A 235 10.01 -18.92 2.17
CA ARG A 235 10.33 -19.24 0.78
C ARG A 235 10.71 -18.02 -0.07
N VAL A 236 10.56 -16.79 0.44
CA VAL A 236 10.97 -15.56 -0.25
C VAL A 236 12.51 -15.56 -0.40
N PRO A 237 13.05 -15.59 -1.63
CA PRO A 237 14.49 -15.71 -1.83
C PRO A 237 15.23 -14.36 -1.79
N HIS A 238 14.49 -13.27 -1.73
CA HIS A 238 15.01 -11.91 -1.84
C HIS A 238 15.53 -11.39 -0.49
N LYS A 239 16.61 -10.59 -0.53
CA LYS A 239 16.96 -9.74 0.60
C LYS A 239 15.77 -8.80 0.84
N SER A 240 15.34 -8.72 2.09
CA SER A 240 14.13 -7.98 2.48
C SER A 240 14.42 -7.03 3.64
N PHE A 241 13.97 -5.79 3.53
CA PHE A 241 14.02 -4.79 4.60
C PHE A 241 12.62 -4.62 5.17
N ILE A 242 12.48 -4.91 6.47
CA ILE A 242 11.23 -4.76 7.20
C ILE A 242 11.29 -3.45 7.97
N ALA A 243 10.54 -2.46 7.53
CA ALA A 243 10.39 -1.17 8.20
C ALA A 243 9.18 -1.20 9.14
N TRP A 244 9.36 -0.92 10.43
CA TRP A 244 8.27 -1.03 11.40
C TRP A 244 8.19 0.17 12.31
N GLY A 245 7.00 0.78 12.44
CA GLY A 245 6.76 1.82 13.43
C GLY A 245 6.62 1.22 14.83
N GLN A 246 7.34 1.77 15.80
CA GLN A 246 7.33 1.26 17.17
C GLN A 246 5.94 1.35 17.80
N GLU A 247 5.19 2.38 17.48
CA GLU A 247 3.87 2.71 18.01
C GLU A 247 2.73 2.17 17.14
N ALA A 248 3.03 1.27 16.18
CA ALA A 248 2.01 0.65 15.33
C ALA A 248 1.01 -0.17 16.16
N ARG A 249 -0.26 0.25 16.15
CA ARG A 249 -1.32 -0.36 16.96
C ARG A 249 -1.97 -1.56 16.28
N THR A 250 -2.20 -1.49 14.97
CA THR A 250 -2.83 -2.57 14.19
C THR A 250 -1.89 -3.74 13.93
N THR A 251 -0.60 -3.43 13.81
CA THR A 251 0.50 -4.39 13.69
C THR A 251 1.51 -4.10 14.81
N PRO A 252 1.31 -4.62 16.03
CA PRO A 252 2.22 -4.35 17.16
C PRO A 252 3.65 -4.76 16.83
N VAL A 253 4.63 -3.94 17.26
CA VAL A 253 6.07 -4.15 16.98
C VAL A 253 6.59 -5.49 17.50
N SER A 254 5.94 -6.08 18.51
CA SER A 254 6.24 -7.43 18.99
C SER A 254 6.13 -8.52 17.91
N ARG A 255 5.38 -8.27 16.84
CA ARG A 255 5.27 -9.19 15.69
C ARG A 255 6.40 -9.01 14.67
N ALA A 256 7.08 -7.88 14.66
CA ALA A 256 8.10 -7.55 13.67
C ALA A 256 9.24 -8.60 13.61
N GLN A 257 9.68 -9.09 14.77
CA GLN A 257 10.73 -10.09 14.87
C GLN A 257 10.38 -11.44 14.23
N GLN A 258 9.10 -11.76 14.03
CA GLN A 258 8.70 -13.01 13.37
C GLN A 258 9.16 -13.04 11.90
N PHE A 259 9.22 -11.85 11.25
CA PHE A 259 9.69 -11.75 9.88
C PHE A 259 11.17 -12.13 9.75
N THR A 260 12.03 -11.66 10.64
CA THR A 260 13.46 -12.01 10.63
C THR A 260 13.74 -13.43 11.11
N ARG A 261 12.98 -13.93 12.10
CA ARG A 261 13.10 -15.31 12.58
C ARG A 261 12.74 -16.36 11.52
N LYS A 262 11.70 -16.07 10.71
CA LYS A 262 11.22 -17.00 9.67
C LYS A 262 11.95 -16.89 8.35
N ASN A 263 12.60 -15.76 8.07
CA ASN A 263 13.42 -15.58 6.88
C ASN A 263 14.73 -14.85 7.22
N PRO A 264 15.87 -15.56 7.25
CA PRO A 264 17.17 -14.97 7.59
C PRO A 264 17.69 -13.96 6.57
N ARG A 265 17.03 -13.83 5.41
CA ARG A 265 17.33 -12.78 4.41
C ARG A 265 16.64 -11.46 4.71
N ALA A 266 15.81 -11.43 5.75
CA ALA A 266 15.13 -10.22 6.20
C ALA A 266 15.92 -9.51 7.29
N GLU A 267 16.06 -8.20 7.17
CA GLU A 267 16.54 -7.31 8.22
C GLU A 267 15.42 -6.41 8.70
N LEU A 268 15.43 -6.06 9.99
CA LEU A 268 14.39 -5.27 10.63
C LEU A 268 14.96 -3.94 11.11
N LYS A 269 14.26 -2.84 10.75
CA LYS A 269 14.45 -1.52 11.35
C LYS A 269 13.16 -1.07 12.01
N VAL A 270 13.25 -0.73 13.29
CA VAL A 270 12.14 -0.14 14.04
C VAL A 270 12.33 1.37 14.09
N PHE A 271 11.30 2.11 13.68
CA PHE A 271 11.26 3.56 13.66
C PHE A 271 10.50 4.04 14.91
N ARG A 272 11.17 4.75 15.78
CA ARG A 272 10.56 5.39 16.97
C ARG A 272 9.70 6.58 16.56
N ASP A 273 8.71 6.89 17.38
CA ASP A 273 7.73 7.96 17.15
C ASP A 273 7.06 7.85 15.76
N ALA A 274 6.70 6.64 15.39
CA ALA A 274 5.97 6.33 14.17
C ALA A 274 5.06 5.11 14.38
N ALA A 275 3.83 5.19 13.87
CA ALA A 275 2.87 4.10 13.92
C ALA A 275 2.91 3.26 12.62
N LEU A 276 1.77 3.11 11.95
CA LEU A 276 1.64 2.25 10.78
C LEU A 276 2.39 2.78 9.54
N LEU A 277 2.67 4.10 9.50
CA LEU A 277 3.22 4.80 8.34
C LEU A 277 4.61 5.43 8.63
N PRO A 278 5.64 4.63 9.02
CA PRO A 278 6.98 5.17 9.30
C PRO A 278 7.60 5.87 8.09
N HIS A 279 7.23 5.49 6.87
CA HIS A 279 7.65 6.15 5.63
C HIS A 279 7.04 7.54 5.42
N ASP A 280 6.04 7.91 6.21
CA ASP A 280 5.45 9.25 6.23
C ASP A 280 5.82 10.04 7.50
N GLU A 281 5.79 9.41 8.67
CA GLU A 281 6.11 10.06 9.95
C GLU A 281 7.60 10.29 10.14
N ARG A 282 8.44 9.43 9.58
CA ARG A 282 9.91 9.48 9.61
C ARG A 282 10.48 9.39 8.19
N ALA A 283 9.90 10.17 7.29
CA ALA A 283 10.15 10.05 5.85
C ALA A 283 11.63 10.18 5.48
N GLU A 284 12.34 11.16 6.02
CA GLU A 284 13.77 11.38 5.78
C GLU A 284 14.59 10.13 6.13
N THR A 285 14.51 9.69 7.39
CA THR A 285 15.22 8.48 7.86
C THR A 285 14.79 7.23 7.08
N PHE A 286 13.51 7.11 6.75
CA PHE A 286 13.01 5.98 5.96
C PHE A 286 13.61 5.98 4.55
N ASN A 287 13.66 7.13 3.90
CA ASN A 287 14.21 7.27 2.54
C ASN A 287 15.71 6.95 2.54
N GLU A 288 16.49 7.48 3.47
CA GLU A 288 17.91 7.19 3.63
C GLU A 288 18.19 5.70 3.81
N GLU A 289 17.51 5.04 4.78
CA GLU A 289 17.70 3.62 5.06
C GLU A 289 17.25 2.74 3.87
N THR A 290 16.17 3.15 3.20
CA THR A 290 15.69 2.48 1.99
C THR A 290 16.68 2.61 0.83
N LYS A 291 17.17 3.80 0.54
CA LYS A 291 18.22 4.03 -0.48
C LYS A 291 19.47 3.20 -0.17
N LYS A 292 19.96 3.25 1.06
CA LYS A 292 21.12 2.46 1.52
C LYS A 292 20.89 0.96 1.33
N PHE A 293 19.75 0.43 1.72
CA PHE A 293 19.40 -0.97 1.54
C PHE A 293 19.35 -1.35 0.06
N LEU A 294 18.64 -0.57 -0.76
CA LEU A 294 18.42 -0.90 -2.18
C LEU A 294 19.70 -0.80 -3.00
N LEU A 295 20.51 0.24 -2.81
CA LEU A 295 21.79 0.43 -3.52
C LEU A 295 22.87 -0.53 -3.04
N GLY A 296 22.84 -0.93 -1.75
CA GLY A 296 23.92 -1.65 -1.09
C GLY A 296 25.07 -0.70 -0.73
N ASN A 297 26.02 -1.15 0.06
CA ASN A 297 27.11 -0.34 0.63
C ASN A 297 28.06 0.34 -0.42
N ALA A 298 27.76 0.22 -1.71
CA ALA A 298 28.67 0.66 -2.77
C ALA A 298 28.46 2.11 -3.28
N ARG A 299 27.35 2.79 -2.94
CA ARG A 299 27.09 4.17 -3.39
C ARG A 299 26.19 4.95 -2.42
N VAL A 300 26.68 5.33 -1.29
CA VAL A 300 26.21 6.56 -0.66
C VAL A 300 27.06 7.68 -1.25
N LYS A 301 26.55 8.42 -2.23
CA LYS A 301 27.14 9.70 -2.60
C LYS A 301 27.01 10.59 -1.37
N THR A 302 28.12 10.82 -0.71
CA THR A 302 28.24 11.94 0.23
C THR A 302 27.92 13.21 -0.55
N ALA A 303 26.77 13.83 -0.22
CA ALA A 303 26.54 15.21 -0.58
C ALA A 303 27.60 16.03 0.14
N SER A 304 28.55 16.54 -0.64
CA SER A 304 29.51 17.55 -0.25
C SER A 304 28.94 18.94 -0.53
#